data_d49f5df49400490b51009bdf0e8c9316
#
_entry.id   d49f5df49400490b51009bdf0e8c9316
#
_cell.length_a   1.000
_cell.length_b   1.000
_cell.length_c   1.000
_cell.angle_alpha   90.00
_cell.angle_beta   90.00
_cell.angle_gamma   90.00
#
_symmetry.space_group_name_H-M   'P 1'
#
loop_
_entity.id
_entity.type
_entity.pdbx_description
1 polymer ?
#
loop_
_entity_poly.entity_id
_entity_poly.type
_entity_poly.pdbx_seq_one_letter_code
_entity_poly.pdbx_strand_id
1 'polypeptide(L)'
;MKIQTLLSCIMLVFLQIGCKPAPVAPQTPNEVIPPVVEQANIANSAPPATVTPAAESCQLRLGFEAWEPYQYVGLDQTPTGLDIELVQAVAKKMNCQITPQQGTWVDLISSLKTGSVDMLLGASKTAAREQYALFSEPYRKEQFVLFVRATDIAGLPQTTMAQFLSAGKTLGIVSEYFYGEELAQLYNDEQIKKHVLEAPLSELNLARLIDEEIDGMLEDRFVAASMLRRKGLDKTVSPHPISLGDNDVYVMFSKTSVKDSQVTAFNEAMSAIRQNGEYDAIVAKYQQ
;
A
#
# COMPACT_ATOMS: atom_id res chain seq x y z
N MET A 1 -21.85 59.68 -18.82
CA MET A 1 -23.19 59.13 -18.51
C MET A 1 -23.02 58.24 -17.30
N LYS A 2 -23.57 58.63 -16.18
CA LYS A 2 -23.42 57.98 -14.83
C LYS A 2 -24.28 56.73 -14.78
N ILE A 3 -23.75 55.59 -14.34
CA ILE A 3 -24.56 54.47 -13.89
C ILE A 3 -24.06 54.04 -12.51
N GLN A 4 -24.98 53.99 -11.59
CA GLN A 4 -24.85 53.89 -10.16
C GLN A 4 -24.56 52.48 -9.69
N THR A 5 -23.73 52.44 -8.67
CA THR A 5 -23.51 51.37 -7.68
C THR A 5 -24.79 50.94 -6.99
N LEU A 6 -25.10 49.65 -6.92
CA LEU A 6 -26.02 49.04 -5.97
C LEU A 6 -25.24 48.06 -5.08
N LEU A 7 -25.03 48.51 -3.83
CA LEU A 7 -24.64 47.65 -2.70
C LEU A 7 -25.87 46.85 -2.25
N SER A 8 -25.77 45.53 -2.26
CA SER A 8 -26.75 44.66 -1.59
C SER A 8 -26.11 44.07 -0.34
N CYS A 9 -26.56 44.56 0.82
CA CYS A 9 -26.28 44.03 2.16
C CYS A 9 -26.97 42.69 2.34
N ILE A 10 -26.24 41.58 2.50
CA ILE A 10 -26.77 40.32 2.97
C ILE A 10 -26.45 40.21 4.45
N MET A 11 -27.52 40.27 5.26
CA MET A 11 -27.55 40.17 6.71
C MET A 11 -27.48 38.70 7.10
N LEU A 12 -26.34 38.24 7.67
CA LEU A 12 -26.20 36.90 8.25
C LEU A 12 -26.89 36.85 9.61
N VAL A 13 -27.96 36.08 9.71
CA VAL A 13 -28.64 35.74 10.97
C VAL A 13 -27.92 34.53 11.58
N PHE A 14 -27.23 34.74 12.70
CA PHE A 14 -26.69 33.65 13.54
C PHE A 14 -27.80 33.04 14.38
N LEU A 15 -28.22 31.82 14.08
CA LEU A 15 -29.01 30.99 15.00
C LEU A 15 -28.06 30.33 16.00
N GLN A 16 -28.11 30.78 17.25
CA GLN A 16 -27.46 30.08 18.37
C GLN A 16 -28.39 28.96 18.85
N ILE A 17 -27.98 27.70 18.62
CA ILE A 17 -28.61 26.53 19.21
C ILE A 17 -27.94 26.27 20.56
N GLY A 18 -28.62 26.67 21.64
CA GLY A 18 -28.20 26.40 23.00
C GLY A 18 -28.48 24.94 23.37
N CYS A 19 -27.43 24.15 23.68
CA CYS A 19 -27.59 22.87 24.35
C CYS A 19 -27.94 23.05 25.82
N LYS A 20 -29.12 22.58 26.24
CA LYS A 20 -29.49 22.43 27.66
C LYS A 20 -28.84 21.16 28.23
N PRO A 21 -28.23 21.18 29.40
CA PRO A 21 -27.77 19.96 30.07
C PRO A 21 -28.96 19.15 30.64
N ALA A 22 -28.85 17.82 30.52
CA ALA A 22 -29.82 16.87 31.07
C ALA A 22 -29.75 16.80 32.61
N PRO A 23 -30.89 16.56 33.29
CA PRO A 23 -30.93 16.51 34.75
C PRO A 23 -30.30 15.22 35.29
N VAL A 24 -29.50 15.38 36.36
CA VAL A 24 -28.87 14.33 37.13
C VAL A 24 -29.93 13.62 37.99
N ALA A 25 -30.04 12.29 37.90
CA ALA A 25 -30.89 11.48 38.73
C ALA A 25 -30.31 11.34 40.16
N PRO A 26 -31.17 11.31 41.22
CA PRO A 26 -30.73 11.23 42.60
C PRO A 26 -30.23 9.83 42.95
N GLN A 27 -29.10 9.77 43.67
CA GLN A 27 -28.55 8.53 44.26
C GLN A 27 -29.36 8.12 45.48
N THR A 28 -29.77 6.86 45.54
CA THR A 28 -30.36 6.24 46.69
C THR A 28 -29.32 5.75 47.68
N PRO A 29 -29.62 5.76 49.04
CA PRO A 29 -28.62 5.46 50.05
C PRO A 29 -28.38 3.97 50.25
N ASN A 30 -27.17 3.68 50.66
CA ASN A 30 -26.59 2.44 51.22
C ASN A 30 -27.55 1.40 51.78
N GLU A 31 -27.50 0.22 51.19
CA GLU A 31 -28.04 -1.01 51.77
C GLU A 31 -26.95 -1.71 52.59
N VAL A 32 -27.21 -1.92 53.87
CA VAL A 32 -26.33 -2.55 54.86
C VAL A 32 -26.38 -4.06 54.68
N ILE A 33 -25.24 -4.70 54.35
CA ILE A 33 -25.12 -6.17 54.27
C ILE A 33 -24.82 -6.75 55.68
N PRO A 34 -25.60 -7.72 56.14
CA PRO A 34 -25.28 -8.42 57.40
C PRO A 34 -24.12 -9.42 57.23
N PRO A 35 -23.37 -9.78 58.30
CA PRO A 35 -22.19 -10.63 58.22
C PRO A 35 -22.58 -12.09 57.97
N VAL A 36 -21.98 -12.69 56.93
CA VAL A 36 -22.07 -14.13 56.64
C VAL A 36 -21.05 -14.87 57.47
N VAL A 37 -21.56 -15.86 58.24
CA VAL A 37 -20.81 -16.78 59.09
C VAL A 37 -19.92 -17.68 58.23
N GLU A 38 -18.64 -17.73 58.57
CA GLU A 38 -17.60 -18.59 58.03
C GLU A 38 -17.86 -20.06 58.40
N GLN A 39 -18.16 -20.90 57.40
CA GLN A 39 -18.04 -22.36 57.55
C GLN A 39 -16.81 -22.83 56.79
N ALA A 40 -15.80 -23.22 57.56
CA ALA A 40 -14.63 -23.92 57.06
C ALA A 40 -15.03 -25.26 56.41
N ASN A 41 -14.76 -25.39 55.11
CA ASN A 41 -14.80 -26.69 54.45
C ASN A 41 -13.40 -27.02 53.92
N ILE A 42 -12.70 -27.88 54.63
CA ILE A 42 -11.44 -28.49 54.23
C ILE A 42 -11.77 -29.62 53.27
N ALA A 43 -11.46 -29.47 51.98
CA ALA A 43 -11.29 -30.65 51.14
C ALA A 43 -10.58 -30.31 49.82
N ASN A 44 -9.48 -30.95 49.57
CA ASN A 44 -8.81 -31.27 48.32
C ASN A 44 -8.19 -30.10 47.50
N SER A 45 -6.96 -29.80 47.84
CA SER A 45 -6.03 -29.14 46.93
C SER A 45 -5.64 -30.09 45.80
N ALA A 46 -6.31 -29.96 44.65
CA ALA A 46 -5.75 -30.42 43.38
C ALA A 46 -4.51 -29.54 43.06
N PRO A 47 -3.42 -30.12 42.51
CA PRO A 47 -2.26 -29.33 42.14
C PRO A 47 -2.67 -28.26 41.11
N PRO A 48 -2.08 -27.04 41.15
CA PRO A 48 -2.40 -26.00 40.20
C PRO A 48 -2.12 -26.52 38.78
N ALA A 49 -3.15 -26.52 37.94
CA ALA A 49 -2.98 -26.78 36.52
C ALA A 49 -1.93 -25.78 36.00
N THR A 50 -0.85 -26.31 35.48
CA THR A 50 0.18 -25.53 34.80
C THR A 50 -0.52 -24.84 33.61
N VAL A 51 -0.85 -23.55 33.76
CA VAL A 51 -1.34 -22.72 32.67
C VAL A 51 -0.16 -22.57 31.70
N THR A 52 -0.13 -23.43 30.69
CA THR A 52 0.75 -23.22 29.55
C THR A 52 0.41 -21.83 29.01
N PRO A 53 1.37 -20.88 28.89
CA PRO A 53 1.09 -19.60 28.26
C PRO A 53 0.48 -19.89 26.89
N ALA A 54 -0.71 -19.36 26.63
CA ALA A 54 -1.28 -19.40 25.29
C ALA A 54 -0.22 -18.79 24.36
N ALA A 55 0.25 -19.56 23.39
CA ALA A 55 1.19 -19.07 22.40
C ALA A 55 0.62 -17.77 21.85
N GLU A 56 1.35 -16.65 21.99
CA GLU A 56 0.92 -15.36 21.46
C GLU A 56 0.56 -15.58 19.98
N SER A 57 -0.68 -15.31 19.63
CA SER A 57 -1.16 -15.48 18.27
C SER A 57 -0.36 -14.55 17.37
N CYS A 58 0.37 -15.10 16.39
CA CYS A 58 1.12 -14.33 15.43
C CYS A 58 0.18 -13.39 14.68
N GLN A 59 0.44 -12.09 14.76
CA GLN A 59 -0.29 -11.05 13.99
C GLN A 59 0.70 -10.21 13.22
N LEU A 60 0.36 -9.91 11.95
CA LEU A 60 1.17 -9.09 11.06
C LEU A 60 0.29 -7.99 10.44
N ARG A 61 0.70 -6.74 10.63
CA ARG A 61 0.04 -5.57 10.01
C ARG A 61 0.61 -5.38 8.62
N LEU A 62 -0.24 -5.58 7.62
CA LEU A 62 0.10 -5.49 6.21
C LEU A 62 -0.29 -4.12 5.66
N GLY A 63 0.69 -3.30 5.28
CA GLY A 63 0.44 -2.11 4.47
C GLY A 63 0.28 -2.48 3.00
N PHE A 64 -0.73 -1.92 2.33
CA PHE A 64 -0.94 -2.12 0.91
C PHE A 64 -1.45 -0.84 0.22
N GLU A 65 -1.08 -0.67 -1.03
CA GLU A 65 -1.52 0.41 -1.90
C GLU A 65 -2.61 -0.09 -2.87
N ALA A 66 -3.39 0.81 -3.46
CA ALA A 66 -4.31 0.46 -4.52
C ALA A 66 -3.54 0.28 -5.84
N TRP A 67 -3.05 -0.91 -6.11
CA TRP A 67 -2.17 -1.26 -7.23
C TRP A 67 -2.63 -2.56 -7.91
N GLU A 68 -3.82 -2.52 -8.53
CA GLU A 68 -4.46 -3.67 -9.21
C GLU A 68 -3.66 -4.08 -10.46
N PRO A 69 -3.38 -5.38 -10.67
CA PRO A 69 -4.05 -6.55 -10.08
C PRO A 69 -3.35 -7.13 -8.84
N TYR A 70 -2.30 -6.52 -8.34
CA TYR A 70 -1.49 -7.08 -7.26
C TYR A 70 -2.10 -6.86 -5.87
N GLN A 71 -2.56 -5.64 -5.59
CA GLN A 71 -3.07 -5.19 -4.30
C GLN A 71 -4.21 -4.19 -4.54
N TYR A 72 -5.41 -4.49 -4.09
CA TYR A 72 -6.55 -3.58 -4.23
C TYR A 72 -7.69 -3.99 -3.30
N VAL A 73 -8.72 -3.16 -3.23
CA VAL A 73 -9.95 -3.47 -2.50
C VAL A 73 -10.98 -4.00 -3.51
N GLY A 74 -11.47 -5.20 -3.29
CA GLY A 74 -12.47 -5.84 -4.13
C GLY A 74 -13.87 -5.20 -4.01
N LEU A 75 -14.81 -5.68 -4.81
CA LEU A 75 -16.20 -5.19 -4.78
C LEU A 75 -16.91 -5.47 -3.45
N ASP A 76 -16.47 -6.50 -2.73
CA ASP A 76 -16.93 -6.89 -1.40
C ASP A 76 -16.26 -6.07 -0.27
N GLN A 77 -15.49 -5.04 -0.63
CA GLN A 77 -14.73 -4.18 0.28
C GLN A 77 -13.61 -4.90 1.05
N THR A 78 -13.18 -6.07 0.57
CA THR A 78 -12.04 -6.79 1.15
C THR A 78 -10.76 -6.55 0.36
N PRO A 79 -9.58 -6.45 1.03
CA PRO A 79 -8.29 -6.45 0.35
C PRO A 79 -8.05 -7.75 -0.39
N THR A 80 -7.71 -7.63 -1.67
CA THR A 80 -7.49 -8.75 -2.60
C THR A 80 -6.40 -8.41 -3.61
N GLY A 81 -6.10 -9.32 -4.51
CA GLY A 81 -5.06 -9.20 -5.53
C GLY A 81 -3.99 -10.26 -5.38
N LEU A 82 -3.18 -10.42 -6.42
CA LEU A 82 -2.17 -11.47 -6.48
C LEU A 82 -1.26 -11.49 -5.25
N ASP A 83 -0.68 -10.33 -4.89
CA ASP A 83 0.25 -10.22 -3.77
C ASP A 83 -0.46 -10.48 -2.42
N ILE A 84 -1.68 -9.97 -2.28
CA ILE A 84 -2.51 -10.17 -1.08
C ILE A 84 -2.83 -11.65 -0.89
N GLU A 85 -3.30 -12.35 -1.93
CA GLU A 85 -3.65 -13.77 -1.83
C GLU A 85 -2.42 -14.65 -1.54
N LEU A 86 -1.27 -14.36 -2.16
CA LEU A 86 -0.01 -15.05 -1.88
C LEU A 86 0.40 -14.93 -0.41
N VAL A 87 0.37 -13.70 0.12
CA VAL A 87 0.78 -13.43 1.50
C VAL A 87 -0.24 -13.98 2.50
N GLN A 88 -1.53 -13.99 2.20
CA GLN A 88 -2.54 -14.66 3.02
C GLN A 88 -2.31 -16.18 3.08
N ALA A 89 -1.95 -16.82 1.95
CA ALA A 89 -1.62 -18.25 1.92
C ALA A 89 -0.36 -18.55 2.76
N VAL A 90 0.67 -17.70 2.67
CA VAL A 90 1.88 -17.79 3.50
C VAL A 90 1.56 -17.61 4.99
N ALA A 91 0.81 -16.58 5.36
CA ALA A 91 0.44 -16.31 6.74
C ALA A 91 -0.35 -17.46 7.35
N LYS A 92 -1.25 -18.09 6.59
CA LYS A 92 -1.97 -19.30 7.00
C LYS A 92 -1.02 -20.45 7.32
N LYS A 93 0.04 -20.67 6.51
CA LYS A 93 1.08 -21.68 6.79
C LYS A 93 1.86 -21.38 8.06
N MET A 94 2.12 -20.09 8.34
CA MET A 94 2.79 -19.62 9.54
C MET A 94 1.89 -19.59 10.78
N ASN A 95 0.60 -19.90 10.66
CA ASN A 95 -0.42 -19.70 11.71
C ASN A 95 -0.46 -18.25 12.22
N CYS A 96 -0.28 -17.27 11.30
CA CYS A 96 -0.35 -15.84 11.54
C CYS A 96 -1.65 -15.26 10.97
N GLN A 97 -2.16 -14.22 11.61
CA GLN A 97 -3.26 -13.40 11.12
C GLN A 97 -2.71 -12.14 10.46
N ILE A 98 -3.33 -11.74 9.33
CA ILE A 98 -3.01 -10.50 8.63
C ILE A 98 -4.04 -9.45 8.96
N THR A 99 -3.58 -8.26 9.37
CA THR A 99 -4.41 -7.06 9.52
C THR A 99 -4.03 -6.06 8.43
N PRO A 100 -4.82 -5.90 7.37
CA PRO A 100 -4.50 -5.02 6.25
C PRO A 100 -4.76 -3.55 6.61
N GLN A 101 -3.89 -2.66 6.13
CA GLN A 101 -3.99 -1.21 6.22
C GLN A 101 -3.69 -0.60 4.86
N GLN A 102 -4.65 0.09 4.26
CA GLN A 102 -4.46 0.79 2.99
C GLN A 102 -3.84 2.17 3.21
N GLY A 103 -2.95 2.58 2.31
CA GLY A 103 -2.32 3.91 2.30
C GLY A 103 -1.62 4.20 0.98
N THR A 104 -1.03 5.40 0.86
CA THR A 104 -0.09 5.70 -0.22
C THR A 104 1.26 5.05 0.07
N TRP A 105 2.06 4.78 -0.96
CA TRP A 105 3.39 4.18 -0.77
C TRP A 105 4.28 4.97 0.19
N VAL A 106 4.27 6.30 0.08
CA VAL A 106 5.03 7.21 0.96
C VAL A 106 4.62 7.06 2.43
N ASP A 107 3.31 7.05 2.70
CA ASP A 107 2.79 6.90 4.07
C ASP A 107 3.08 5.51 4.63
N LEU A 108 2.96 4.48 3.78
CA LEU A 108 3.26 3.09 4.16
C LEU A 108 4.75 2.88 4.46
N ILE A 109 5.67 3.47 3.69
CA ILE A 109 7.11 3.48 3.98
C ILE A 109 7.37 4.15 5.34
N SER A 110 6.74 5.28 5.63
CA SER A 110 6.84 5.96 6.93
C SER A 110 6.33 5.07 8.07
N SER A 111 5.20 4.41 7.87
CA SER A 111 4.60 3.48 8.84
C SER A 111 5.48 2.25 9.08
N LEU A 112 6.14 1.72 8.03
CA LEU A 112 7.09 0.62 8.15
C LEU A 112 8.32 1.02 8.97
N LYS A 113 8.89 2.20 8.70
CA LYS A 113 10.06 2.73 9.45
C LYS A 113 9.78 2.86 10.94
N THR A 114 8.57 3.27 11.32
CA THR A 114 8.15 3.40 12.72
C THR A 114 7.70 2.10 13.37
N GLY A 115 7.49 1.03 12.59
CA GLY A 115 6.94 -0.24 13.04
C GLY A 115 5.42 -0.20 13.28
N SER A 116 4.71 0.80 12.79
CA SER A 116 3.24 0.86 12.82
C SER A 116 2.62 -0.12 11.81
N VAL A 117 3.36 -0.46 10.75
CA VAL A 117 3.11 -1.53 9.78
C VAL A 117 4.28 -2.49 9.85
N ASP A 118 4.01 -3.80 9.77
CA ASP A 118 5.03 -4.84 9.88
C ASP A 118 5.62 -5.21 8.53
N MET A 119 4.81 -5.17 7.47
CA MET A 119 5.26 -5.54 6.12
C MET A 119 4.55 -4.78 5.02
N LEU A 120 5.25 -4.58 3.90
CA LEU A 120 4.77 -4.04 2.63
C LEU A 120 5.05 -5.02 1.50
N LEU A 121 4.15 -5.07 0.51
CA LEU A 121 4.27 -5.93 -0.67
C LEU A 121 4.75 -5.11 -1.87
N GLY A 122 5.22 -5.81 -2.92
CA GLY A 122 5.60 -5.13 -4.15
C GLY A 122 6.87 -4.29 -4.05
N ALA A 123 7.76 -4.60 -3.12
CA ALA A 123 8.94 -3.79 -2.88
C ALA A 123 10.17 -4.25 -3.66
N SER A 124 10.88 -3.32 -4.27
CA SER A 124 12.26 -3.55 -4.73
C SER A 124 13.23 -3.44 -3.56
N LYS A 125 14.25 -4.31 -3.54
CA LYS A 125 15.32 -4.29 -2.53
C LYS A 125 16.41 -3.31 -2.96
N THR A 126 16.70 -2.31 -2.11
CA THR A 126 17.76 -1.33 -2.33
C THR A 126 18.59 -1.12 -1.07
N ALA A 127 19.85 -0.69 -1.22
CA ALA A 127 20.73 -0.41 -0.08
C ALA A 127 20.14 0.64 0.88
N ALA A 128 19.41 1.62 0.37
CA ALA A 128 18.73 2.63 1.18
C ALA A 128 17.62 2.00 2.04
N ARG A 129 16.82 1.11 1.45
CA ARG A 129 15.72 0.43 2.16
C ARG A 129 16.24 -0.60 3.16
N GLU A 130 17.38 -1.26 2.89
CA GLU A 130 18.03 -2.20 3.80
C GLU A 130 18.50 -1.54 5.12
N GLN A 131 18.58 -0.21 5.19
CA GLN A 131 18.89 0.48 6.45
C GLN A 131 17.78 0.31 7.50
N TYR A 132 16.51 0.25 7.08
CA TYR A 132 15.34 0.22 7.98
C TYR A 132 14.44 -1.01 7.79
N ALA A 133 14.68 -1.83 6.77
CA ALA A 133 13.84 -2.98 6.44
C ALA A 133 14.65 -4.26 6.28
N LEU A 134 13.99 -5.40 6.57
CA LEU A 134 14.38 -6.74 6.16
C LEU A 134 13.60 -7.13 4.89
N PHE A 135 14.10 -8.09 4.13
CA PHE A 135 13.48 -8.51 2.89
C PHE A 135 13.29 -10.03 2.86
N SER A 136 12.18 -10.47 2.26
CA SER A 136 11.99 -11.87 1.90
C SER A 136 12.95 -12.29 0.78
N GLU A 137 12.95 -13.58 0.42
CA GLU A 137 13.36 -14.01 -0.93
C GLU A 137 12.40 -13.40 -1.96
N PRO A 138 12.86 -13.22 -3.23
CA PRO A 138 11.99 -12.66 -4.27
C PRO A 138 10.81 -13.59 -4.54
N TYR A 139 9.60 -13.00 -4.63
CA TYR A 139 8.41 -13.81 -4.82
C TYR A 139 7.74 -13.67 -6.18
N ARG A 140 8.00 -12.59 -6.92
CA ARG A 140 7.62 -12.39 -8.33
C ARG A 140 8.57 -11.42 -9.04
N LYS A 141 8.26 -11.11 -10.29
CA LYS A 141 8.93 -10.04 -11.07
C LYS A 141 7.94 -8.96 -11.42
N GLU A 142 8.47 -7.77 -11.71
CA GLU A 142 7.74 -6.62 -12.26
C GLU A 142 8.51 -6.02 -13.44
N GLN A 143 7.79 -5.32 -14.32
CA GLN A 143 8.39 -4.62 -15.45
C GLN A 143 7.73 -3.26 -15.60
N PHE A 144 8.50 -2.21 -15.40
CA PHE A 144 8.05 -0.85 -15.69
C PHE A 144 8.19 -0.52 -17.17
N VAL A 145 7.13 0.03 -17.74
CA VAL A 145 7.04 0.43 -19.15
C VAL A 145 6.68 1.91 -19.21
N LEU A 146 7.23 2.61 -20.18
CA LEU A 146 6.81 3.97 -20.48
C LEU A 146 5.45 3.95 -21.18
N PHE A 147 4.47 4.64 -20.61
CA PHE A 147 3.16 4.86 -21.23
C PHE A 147 3.06 6.30 -21.71
N VAL A 148 2.51 6.48 -22.92
CA VAL A 148 2.38 7.78 -23.59
C VAL A 148 0.98 7.91 -24.20
N ARG A 149 0.55 9.13 -24.57
CA ARG A 149 -0.67 9.28 -25.35
C ARG A 149 -0.52 8.57 -26.70
N ALA A 150 -1.56 7.85 -27.11
CA ALA A 150 -1.56 7.07 -28.36
C ALA A 150 -1.29 7.92 -29.60
N THR A 151 -1.70 9.19 -29.58
CA THR A 151 -1.46 10.18 -30.64
C THR A 151 0.00 10.56 -30.78
N ASP A 152 0.79 10.44 -29.72
CA ASP A 152 2.17 10.96 -29.68
C ASP A 152 3.22 9.91 -30.05
N ILE A 153 2.86 8.62 -30.08
CA ILE A 153 3.81 7.51 -30.34
C ILE A 153 4.65 7.75 -31.61
N ALA A 154 4.00 8.20 -32.70
CA ALA A 154 4.71 8.43 -33.96
C ALA A 154 5.73 9.56 -33.88
N GLY A 155 5.57 10.50 -32.95
CA GLY A 155 6.46 11.62 -32.67
C GLY A 155 7.53 11.34 -31.61
N LEU A 156 7.59 10.13 -31.06
CA LEU A 156 8.51 9.72 -30.00
C LEU A 156 9.46 8.60 -30.50
N PRO A 157 10.52 8.94 -31.27
CA PRO A 157 11.42 7.94 -31.84
C PRO A 157 12.47 7.41 -30.87
N GLN A 158 12.47 7.86 -29.61
CA GLN A 158 13.43 7.46 -28.60
C GLN A 158 13.29 5.97 -28.27
N THR A 159 14.39 5.28 -28.04
CA THR A 159 14.42 3.84 -27.73
C THR A 159 14.93 3.53 -26.34
N THR A 160 15.42 4.56 -25.61
CA THR A 160 15.86 4.44 -24.22
C THR A 160 15.30 5.57 -23.36
N MET A 161 15.22 5.36 -22.06
CA MET A 161 14.79 6.39 -21.11
C MET A 161 15.74 7.60 -21.11
N ALA A 162 17.04 7.35 -21.23
CA ALA A 162 18.03 8.42 -21.37
C ALA A 162 17.78 9.33 -22.58
N GLN A 163 17.47 8.74 -23.75
CA GLN A 163 17.12 9.52 -24.94
C GLN A 163 15.82 10.31 -24.77
N PHE A 164 14.81 9.71 -24.12
CA PHE A 164 13.52 10.35 -23.86
C PHE A 164 13.71 11.61 -23.00
N LEU A 165 14.40 11.50 -21.90
CA LEU A 165 14.64 12.60 -20.96
C LEU A 165 15.61 13.65 -21.55
N SER A 166 16.66 13.23 -22.27
CA SER A 166 17.61 14.15 -22.93
C SER A 166 16.97 14.93 -24.09
N ALA A 167 15.90 14.43 -24.68
CA ALA A 167 15.08 15.18 -25.66
C ALA A 167 14.19 16.26 -25.02
N GLY A 168 14.30 16.46 -23.71
CA GLY A 168 13.51 17.43 -22.95
C GLY A 168 12.08 16.98 -22.67
N LYS A 169 11.79 15.69 -22.82
CA LYS A 169 10.48 15.12 -22.54
C LYS A 169 10.25 14.96 -21.03
N THR A 170 9.04 15.22 -20.59
CA THR A 170 8.63 15.17 -19.19
C THR A 170 8.08 13.79 -18.83
N LEU A 171 8.56 13.24 -17.70
CA LEU A 171 8.24 11.93 -17.19
C LEU A 171 7.52 12.02 -15.85
N GLY A 172 6.36 11.39 -15.72
CA GLY A 172 5.67 11.18 -14.45
C GLY A 172 6.09 9.87 -13.79
N ILE A 173 6.45 9.94 -12.51
CA ILE A 173 6.75 8.78 -11.65
C ILE A 173 6.00 8.86 -10.33
N VAL A 174 5.88 7.75 -9.62
CA VAL A 174 5.35 7.72 -8.26
C VAL A 174 6.48 7.93 -7.27
N SER A 175 6.26 8.78 -6.28
CA SER A 175 7.25 9.11 -5.25
C SER A 175 7.63 7.87 -4.45
N GLU A 176 8.91 7.75 -4.10
CA GLU A 176 9.49 6.63 -3.35
C GLU A 176 9.46 5.26 -4.08
N TYR A 177 8.97 5.18 -5.34
CA TYR A 177 9.13 3.98 -6.15
C TYR A 177 10.58 3.85 -6.63
N PHE A 178 11.04 2.60 -6.76
CA PHE A 178 12.32 2.29 -7.38
C PHE A 178 12.07 1.64 -8.74
N TYR A 179 12.40 2.35 -9.80
CA TYR A 179 12.18 1.92 -11.18
C TYR A 179 13.38 1.19 -11.79
N GLY A 180 14.37 0.84 -10.99
CA GLY A 180 15.61 0.19 -11.43
C GLY A 180 16.81 1.14 -11.51
N GLU A 181 18.00 0.56 -11.63
CA GLU A 181 19.26 1.29 -11.60
C GLU A 181 19.43 2.27 -12.75
N GLU A 182 18.87 1.99 -13.94
CA GLU A 182 18.95 2.88 -15.09
C GLU A 182 18.34 4.26 -14.77
N LEU A 183 17.09 4.29 -14.27
CA LEU A 183 16.46 5.56 -13.91
C LEU A 183 17.12 6.20 -12.69
N ALA A 184 17.54 5.39 -11.69
CA ALA A 184 18.22 5.90 -10.52
C ALA A 184 19.53 6.63 -10.88
N GLN A 185 20.30 6.12 -11.84
CA GLN A 185 21.51 6.78 -12.33
C GLN A 185 21.20 8.07 -13.09
N LEU A 186 20.17 8.05 -13.96
CA LEU A 186 19.73 9.23 -14.69
C LEU A 186 19.23 10.33 -13.75
N TYR A 187 18.59 9.97 -12.66
CA TYR A 187 18.04 10.89 -11.66
C TYR A 187 19.13 11.66 -10.87
N ASN A 188 20.39 11.24 -10.94
CA ASN A 188 21.52 11.98 -10.37
C ASN A 188 21.96 13.19 -11.21
N ASP A 189 21.52 13.28 -12.49
CA ASP A 189 21.77 14.44 -13.32
C ASP A 189 20.67 15.50 -13.12
N GLU A 190 21.05 16.66 -12.55
CA GLU A 190 20.11 17.76 -12.29
C GLU A 190 19.45 18.31 -13.57
N GLN A 191 20.05 18.14 -14.75
CA GLN A 191 19.43 18.53 -16.01
C GLN A 191 18.34 17.54 -16.44
N ILE A 192 18.48 16.27 -16.10
CA ILE A 192 17.48 15.23 -16.34
C ILE A 192 16.38 15.30 -15.28
N LYS A 193 16.76 15.45 -14.01
CA LYS A 193 15.84 15.46 -12.85
C LYS A 193 14.72 16.50 -12.97
N LYS A 194 15.01 17.68 -13.55
CA LYS A 194 13.98 18.73 -13.77
C LYS A 194 12.86 18.32 -14.72
N HIS A 195 13.07 17.26 -15.53
CA HIS A 195 12.07 16.71 -16.43
C HIS A 195 11.27 15.55 -15.81
N VAL A 196 11.58 15.17 -14.58
CA VAL A 196 10.88 14.08 -13.87
C VAL A 196 9.97 14.69 -12.81
N LEU A 197 8.67 14.44 -12.94
CA LEU A 197 7.64 14.92 -12.02
C LEU A 197 7.14 13.76 -11.15
N GLU A 198 7.24 13.94 -9.85
CA GLU A 198 6.73 12.97 -8.89
C GLU A 198 5.26 13.20 -8.55
N ALA A 199 4.55 12.12 -8.29
CA ALA A 199 3.18 12.12 -7.80
C ALA A 199 3.03 11.07 -6.68
N PRO A 200 2.11 11.26 -5.73
CA PRO A 200 1.86 10.26 -4.71
C PRO A 200 1.14 9.00 -5.21
N LEU A 201 0.52 9.05 -6.40
CA LEU A 201 -0.31 7.98 -6.97
C LEU A 201 -0.17 7.92 -8.49
N SER A 202 -0.23 6.72 -9.05
CA SER A 202 -0.22 6.45 -10.51
C SER A 202 -1.36 7.15 -11.25
N GLU A 203 -2.55 7.17 -10.66
CA GLU A 203 -3.72 7.83 -11.26
C GLU A 203 -3.52 9.33 -11.49
N LEU A 204 -2.73 10.00 -10.65
CA LEU A 204 -2.41 11.41 -10.84
C LEU A 204 -1.46 11.60 -12.03
N ASN A 205 -0.49 10.72 -12.21
CA ASN A 205 0.37 10.72 -13.39
C ASN A 205 -0.43 10.42 -14.67
N LEU A 206 -1.41 9.51 -14.60
CA LEU A 206 -2.30 9.26 -15.73
C LEU A 206 -3.13 10.51 -16.09
N ALA A 207 -3.68 11.21 -15.09
CA ALA A 207 -4.40 12.47 -15.33
C ALA A 207 -3.47 13.52 -15.99
N ARG A 208 -2.29 13.74 -15.44
CA ARG A 208 -1.28 14.65 -16.02
C ARG A 208 -0.89 14.29 -17.46
N LEU A 209 -0.80 12.98 -17.76
CA LEU A 209 -0.50 12.51 -19.11
C LEU A 209 -1.63 12.88 -20.09
N ILE A 210 -2.89 12.72 -19.68
CA ILE A 210 -4.07 13.06 -20.49
C ILE A 210 -4.18 14.58 -20.67
N ASP A 211 -3.91 15.35 -19.61
CA ASP A 211 -3.97 16.81 -19.60
C ASP A 211 -2.72 17.47 -20.24
N GLU A 212 -1.84 16.66 -20.85
CA GLU A 212 -0.62 17.09 -21.55
C GLU A 212 0.41 17.81 -20.66
N GLU A 213 0.33 17.64 -19.33
CA GLU A 213 1.29 18.18 -18.37
C GLU A 213 2.61 17.38 -18.38
N ILE A 214 2.55 16.09 -18.76
CA ILE A 214 3.71 15.23 -18.96
C ILE A 214 3.64 14.53 -20.32
N ASP A 215 4.81 14.14 -20.86
CA ASP A 215 4.92 13.44 -22.15
C ASP A 215 4.79 11.92 -21.99
N GLY A 216 5.12 11.39 -20.81
CA GLY A 216 5.00 9.97 -20.50
C GLY A 216 4.95 9.68 -19.00
N MET A 217 4.50 8.50 -18.63
CA MET A 217 4.53 7.99 -17.26
C MET A 217 5.13 6.59 -17.22
N LEU A 218 5.90 6.29 -16.18
CA LEU A 218 6.34 4.92 -15.89
C LEU A 218 5.33 4.22 -14.98
N GLU A 219 4.93 3.02 -15.40
CA GLU A 219 4.06 2.16 -14.59
C GLU A 219 4.36 0.69 -14.87
N ASP A 220 4.06 -0.18 -13.90
CA ASP A 220 4.05 -1.63 -14.15
C ASP A 220 3.06 -1.96 -15.25
N ARG A 221 3.47 -2.84 -16.17
CA ARG A 221 2.70 -3.16 -17.38
C ARG A 221 1.29 -3.69 -17.10
N PHE A 222 1.11 -4.48 -16.03
CA PHE A 222 -0.18 -5.05 -15.68
C PHE A 222 -1.05 -4.07 -14.92
N VAL A 223 -0.45 -3.25 -14.07
CA VAL A 223 -1.14 -2.17 -13.35
C VAL A 223 -1.66 -1.14 -14.33
N ALA A 224 -0.84 -0.69 -15.27
CA ALA A 224 -1.29 0.23 -16.31
C ALA A 224 -2.42 -0.38 -17.16
N ALA A 225 -2.28 -1.63 -17.61
CA ALA A 225 -3.33 -2.31 -18.37
C ALA A 225 -4.65 -2.41 -17.61
N SER A 226 -4.62 -2.74 -16.31
CA SER A 226 -5.80 -2.76 -15.44
C SER A 226 -6.40 -1.36 -15.28
N MET A 227 -5.60 -0.36 -14.95
CA MET A 227 -6.02 1.02 -14.75
C MET A 227 -6.65 1.61 -16.01
N LEU A 228 -6.01 1.45 -17.17
CA LEU A 228 -6.50 1.97 -18.45
C LEU A 228 -7.83 1.31 -18.85
N ARG A 229 -7.94 -0.01 -18.71
CA ARG A 229 -9.17 -0.76 -19.00
C ARG A 229 -10.33 -0.31 -18.11
N ARG A 230 -10.12 -0.19 -16.79
CA ARG A 230 -11.16 0.26 -15.84
C ARG A 230 -11.66 1.67 -16.12
N LYS A 231 -10.78 2.54 -16.65
CA LYS A 231 -11.11 3.92 -16.99
C LYS A 231 -11.56 4.11 -18.44
N GLY A 232 -11.54 3.06 -19.27
CA GLY A 232 -11.87 3.15 -20.70
C GLY A 232 -10.87 3.95 -21.52
N LEU A 233 -9.60 3.98 -21.10
CA LEU A 233 -8.51 4.78 -21.67
C LEU A 233 -7.51 3.95 -22.50
N ASP A 234 -7.77 2.69 -22.74
CA ASP A 234 -6.95 1.74 -23.49
C ASP A 234 -6.69 2.16 -24.97
N LYS A 235 -7.51 3.07 -25.50
CA LYS A 235 -7.30 3.69 -26.83
C LYS A 235 -6.66 5.07 -26.77
N THR A 236 -6.59 5.68 -25.60
CA THR A 236 -6.06 7.03 -25.39
C THR A 236 -4.60 7.00 -24.97
N VAL A 237 -4.23 6.01 -24.16
CA VAL A 237 -2.87 5.82 -23.66
C VAL A 237 -2.37 4.44 -24.10
N SER A 238 -1.13 4.38 -24.54
CA SER A 238 -0.52 3.16 -25.08
C SER A 238 0.88 2.96 -24.50
N PRO A 239 1.33 1.67 -24.38
CA PRO A 239 2.71 1.39 -24.02
C PRO A 239 3.66 1.84 -25.14
N HIS A 240 4.76 2.46 -24.78
CA HIS A 240 5.89 2.77 -25.64
C HIS A 240 6.91 1.61 -25.59
N PRO A 241 7.74 1.39 -26.64
CA PRO A 241 8.78 0.35 -26.60
C PRO A 241 9.84 0.49 -25.49
N ILE A 242 9.99 1.67 -24.89
CA ILE A 242 10.89 1.87 -23.75
C ILE A 242 10.35 1.13 -22.52
N SER A 243 11.15 0.22 -21.99
CA SER A 243 10.89 -0.48 -20.73
C SER A 243 12.17 -0.53 -19.89
N LEU A 244 11.98 -0.48 -18.57
CA LEU A 244 13.06 -0.63 -17.59
C LEU A 244 13.02 -2.10 -17.10
N GLY A 245 13.84 -2.94 -17.60
CA GLY A 245 14.10 -4.34 -17.27
C GLY A 245 13.13 -5.08 -16.35
N ASP A 246 13.37 -6.37 -16.15
CA ASP A 246 12.62 -7.16 -15.18
C ASP A 246 13.29 -7.05 -13.81
N ASN A 247 12.56 -6.57 -12.81
CA ASN A 247 13.03 -6.44 -11.44
C ASN A 247 12.44 -7.54 -10.55
N ASP A 248 13.24 -8.04 -9.62
CA ASP A 248 12.76 -8.93 -8.56
C ASP A 248 11.97 -8.12 -7.52
N VAL A 249 10.85 -8.69 -7.08
CA VAL A 249 9.93 -8.09 -6.11
C VAL A 249 9.92 -8.89 -4.83
N TYR A 250 9.96 -8.17 -3.71
CA TYR A 250 10.12 -8.70 -2.36
C TYR A 250 8.99 -8.24 -1.45
N VAL A 251 8.77 -8.98 -0.37
CA VAL A 251 8.08 -8.45 0.81
C VAL A 251 9.12 -7.73 1.66
N MET A 252 8.83 -6.49 2.01
CA MET A 252 9.67 -5.66 2.86
C MET A 252 9.10 -5.64 4.27
N PHE A 253 9.91 -5.97 5.28
CA PHE A 253 9.50 -6.05 6.69
C PHE A 253 10.18 -4.96 7.52
N SER A 254 9.46 -4.41 8.48
CA SER A 254 9.99 -3.43 9.43
C SER A 254 11.03 -4.06 10.35
N LYS A 255 12.25 -3.52 10.39
CA LYS A 255 13.27 -3.89 11.40
C LYS A 255 12.85 -3.53 12.82
N THR A 256 11.91 -2.60 12.97
CA THR A 256 11.44 -2.13 14.28
C THR A 256 10.50 -3.13 14.95
N SER A 257 9.67 -3.85 14.17
CA SER A 257 8.63 -4.72 14.71
C SER A 257 8.73 -6.19 14.30
N VAL A 258 9.55 -6.53 13.29
CA VAL A 258 9.72 -7.90 12.77
C VAL A 258 11.14 -8.40 12.99
N LYS A 259 11.28 -9.67 13.41
CA LYS A 259 12.55 -10.35 13.65
C LYS A 259 12.99 -11.15 12.43
N ASP A 260 14.30 -11.35 12.25
CA ASP A 260 14.87 -12.21 11.19
C ASP A 260 14.24 -13.62 11.16
N SER A 261 13.94 -14.19 12.32
CA SER A 261 13.29 -15.50 12.41
C SER A 261 11.89 -15.54 11.79
N GLN A 262 11.15 -14.41 11.83
CA GLN A 262 9.82 -14.31 11.20
C GLN A 262 9.96 -14.20 9.67
N VAL A 263 10.99 -13.49 9.18
CA VAL A 263 11.30 -13.43 7.74
C VAL A 263 11.74 -14.81 7.23
N THR A 264 12.55 -15.54 8.00
CA THR A 264 12.93 -16.94 7.68
C THR A 264 11.70 -17.83 7.59
N ALA A 265 10.81 -17.79 8.59
CA ALA A 265 9.57 -18.55 8.57
C ALA A 265 8.65 -18.18 7.39
N PHE A 266 8.62 -16.89 7.02
CA PHE A 266 7.90 -16.42 5.83
C PHE A 266 8.47 -17.05 4.54
N ASN A 267 9.78 -17.04 4.36
CA ASN A 267 10.44 -17.63 3.18
C ASN A 267 10.21 -19.15 3.10
N GLU A 268 10.28 -19.86 4.22
CA GLU A 268 9.96 -21.30 4.30
C GLU A 268 8.50 -21.57 3.91
N ALA A 269 7.57 -20.77 4.42
CA ALA A 269 6.15 -20.90 4.08
C ALA A 269 5.88 -20.56 2.61
N MET A 270 6.53 -19.53 2.04
CA MET A 270 6.46 -19.21 0.61
C MET A 270 7.00 -20.35 -0.25
N SER A 271 8.12 -20.96 0.14
CA SER A 271 8.66 -22.15 -0.53
C SER A 271 7.68 -23.32 -0.48
N ALA A 272 7.01 -23.53 0.66
CA ALA A 272 6.02 -24.61 0.82
C ALA A 272 4.79 -24.42 -0.09
N ILE A 273 4.26 -23.20 -0.25
CA ILE A 273 3.14 -22.95 -1.18
C ILE A 273 3.56 -23.07 -2.66
N ARG A 274 4.83 -22.82 -2.99
CA ARG A 274 5.36 -23.08 -4.34
C ARG A 274 5.45 -24.59 -4.61
N GLN A 275 5.99 -25.36 -3.66
CA GLN A 275 6.17 -26.81 -3.82
C GLN A 275 4.86 -27.59 -3.91
N ASN A 276 3.79 -27.15 -3.25
CA ASN A 276 2.49 -27.82 -3.29
C ASN A 276 1.55 -27.32 -4.40
N GLY A 277 2.01 -26.38 -5.26
CA GLY A 277 1.25 -25.82 -6.39
C GLY A 277 0.23 -24.75 -6.01
N GLU A 278 0.11 -24.36 -4.75
CA GLU A 278 -0.81 -23.30 -4.29
C GLU A 278 -0.41 -21.93 -4.86
N TYR A 279 0.90 -21.66 -4.95
CA TYR A 279 1.42 -20.44 -5.60
C TYR A 279 0.96 -20.35 -7.05
N ASP A 280 1.15 -21.40 -7.86
CA ASP A 280 0.80 -21.41 -9.27
C ASP A 280 -0.71 -21.29 -9.48
N ALA A 281 -1.51 -21.94 -8.61
CA ALA A 281 -2.95 -21.82 -8.64
C ALA A 281 -3.45 -20.38 -8.34
N ILE A 282 -2.79 -19.66 -7.45
CA ILE A 282 -3.09 -18.24 -7.18
C ILE A 282 -2.69 -17.39 -8.38
N VAL A 283 -1.45 -17.54 -8.88
CA VAL A 283 -0.95 -16.76 -10.03
C VAL A 283 -1.84 -16.93 -11.27
N ALA A 284 -2.32 -18.15 -11.55
CA ALA A 284 -3.17 -18.44 -12.70
C ALA A 284 -4.50 -17.65 -12.72
N LYS A 285 -5.00 -17.20 -11.57
CA LYS A 285 -6.21 -16.36 -11.49
C LYS A 285 -6.01 -14.98 -12.10
N TYR A 286 -4.76 -14.48 -12.11
CA TYR A 286 -4.40 -13.12 -12.52
C TYR A 286 -3.71 -13.04 -13.88
N GLN A 287 -3.53 -14.17 -14.57
CA GLN A 287 -2.92 -14.25 -15.90
C GLN A 287 -3.96 -14.20 -17.05
N GLN A 288 -5.25 -13.97 -16.76
CA GLN A 288 -6.33 -13.95 -17.75
C GLN A 288 -6.53 -12.58 -18.38
#